data_84a97dc68f0a54105d3acef4f483c01e
#
_entry.id   84a97dc68f0a54105d3acef4f483c01e
#
_cell.length_a   1.000
_cell.length_b   1.000
_cell.length_c   1.000
_cell.angle_alpha   90.00
_cell.angle_beta   90.00
_cell.angle_gamma   90.00
#
_symmetry.space_group_name_H-M   'P 1'
#
loop_
_entity.id
_entity.type
_entity.pdbx_description
1 polymer ?
#
loop_
_entity_poly.entity_id
_entity_poly.type
_entity_poly.pdbx_seq_one_letter_code
_entity_poly.pdbx_strand_id
1 'polypeptide(L)'
;ITNWHVVTGSNPDTGKLLGTFIPNALTFHVLELHLANGKRYGTRLTAAIPLYDREQPIWIEHPLGRWIDIVAIPFSLPSNREWVIQAVNECDEFTASLVPAVSMDSFVVGFPQGLAGPNGTSIWKRASVASEPELNYDSRPIFLVDTATRSGMSGSPVLIKDSGIHMPSGEFGDDSIFGTNMNFAGVYSGRVDDDPMGVQLGRAW
;
A
#
# COMPACT_ATOMS: atom_id res chain seq x y z
N ILE A 1 -6.37 0.06 4.94
CA ILE A 1 -5.28 -0.79 5.47
C ILE A 1 -4.04 0.07 5.59
N THR A 2 -3.26 -0.12 6.66
CA THR A 2 -1.94 0.51 6.88
C THR A 2 -1.10 -0.38 7.80
N ASN A 3 0.11 0.07 8.16
CA ASN A 3 0.95 -0.67 9.11
C ASN A 3 0.56 -0.41 10.57
N TRP A 4 0.80 -1.42 11.41
CA TRP A 4 0.62 -1.33 12.86
C TRP A 4 1.51 -0.22 13.46
N HIS A 5 2.77 -0.14 13.02
CA HIS A 5 3.69 0.91 13.51
C HIS A 5 3.24 2.33 13.14
N VAL A 6 2.47 2.51 12.06
CA VAL A 6 1.95 3.84 11.65
C VAL A 6 0.90 4.34 12.63
N VAL A 7 0.02 3.46 13.11
CA VAL A 7 -1.06 3.85 14.04
C VAL A 7 -0.62 3.88 15.50
N THR A 8 0.40 3.11 15.87
CA THR A 8 0.90 3.04 17.25
C THR A 8 2.11 3.92 17.50
N GLY A 9 2.84 4.34 16.46
CA GLY A 9 4.12 5.01 16.58
C GLY A 9 5.23 4.14 17.17
N SER A 10 5.04 2.81 17.18
CA SER A 10 5.95 1.87 17.85
C SER A 10 6.56 0.86 16.88
N ASN A 11 7.78 0.45 17.14
CA ASN A 11 8.44 -0.60 16.39
C ASN A 11 7.70 -1.94 16.61
N PRO A 12 7.27 -2.65 15.57
CA PRO A 12 6.50 -3.89 15.70
C PRO A 12 7.31 -5.03 16.32
N ASP A 13 8.63 -5.04 16.15
CA ASP A 13 9.49 -6.10 16.69
C ASP A 13 9.74 -5.91 18.19
N THR A 14 10.05 -4.70 18.62
CA THR A 14 10.44 -4.41 20.00
C THR A 14 9.31 -3.84 20.87
N GLY A 15 8.27 -3.27 20.25
CA GLY A 15 7.21 -2.51 20.94
C GLY A 15 7.64 -1.16 21.49
N LYS A 16 8.88 -0.72 21.22
CA LYS A 16 9.37 0.59 21.66
C LYS A 16 8.86 1.70 20.73
N LEU A 17 8.60 2.87 21.27
CA LEU A 17 8.24 4.04 20.47
C LEU A 17 9.34 4.36 19.45
N LEU A 18 8.94 4.64 18.22
CA LEU A 18 9.81 5.09 17.13
C LEU A 18 10.12 6.59 17.21
N GLY A 19 9.31 7.33 17.92
CA GLY A 19 9.44 8.78 18.09
C GLY A 19 9.05 9.21 19.49
N THR A 20 8.78 10.50 19.66
CA THR A 20 8.40 11.10 20.95
C THR A 20 6.88 11.15 21.16
N PHE A 21 6.08 10.83 20.14
CA PHE A 21 4.63 10.97 20.17
C PHE A 21 3.94 9.65 19.81
N ILE A 22 2.82 9.41 20.47
CA ILE A 22 1.86 8.37 20.08
C ILE A 22 0.86 9.04 19.13
N PRO A 23 0.66 8.51 17.91
CA PRO A 23 -0.35 9.02 16.99
C PRO A 23 -1.75 8.92 17.61
N ASN A 24 -2.54 9.97 17.48
CA ASN A 24 -3.93 10.00 17.97
C ASN A 24 -4.96 10.13 16.84
N ALA A 25 -4.52 10.46 15.64
CA ALA A 25 -5.36 10.55 14.47
C ALA A 25 -4.58 10.20 13.21
N LEU A 26 -5.27 9.65 12.23
CA LEU A 26 -4.77 9.45 10.87
C LEU A 26 -5.45 10.45 9.94
N THR A 27 -4.65 11.19 9.19
CA THR A 27 -5.14 12.11 8.17
C THR A 27 -4.98 11.48 6.78
N PHE A 28 -6.03 11.54 5.99
CA PHE A 28 -6.01 11.06 4.61
C PHE A 28 -6.78 12.01 3.69
N HIS A 29 -6.57 11.85 2.40
CA HIS A 29 -7.23 12.66 1.39
C HIS A 29 -8.20 11.80 0.58
N VAL A 30 -9.37 12.36 0.32
CA VAL A 30 -10.39 11.79 -0.56
C VAL A 30 -10.72 12.78 -1.67
N LEU A 31 -11.16 12.27 -2.81
CA LEU A 31 -11.59 13.08 -3.92
C LEU A 31 -13.12 13.05 -3.98
N GLU A 32 -13.75 14.21 -3.78
CA GLU A 32 -15.19 14.41 -3.96
C GLU A 32 -15.47 14.86 -5.39
N LEU A 33 -16.43 14.25 -6.03
CA LEU A 33 -16.89 14.64 -7.36
C LEU A 33 -18.04 15.64 -7.26
N HIS A 34 -17.96 16.67 -8.08
CA HIS A 34 -19.01 17.67 -8.24
C HIS A 34 -19.39 17.79 -9.70
N LEU A 35 -20.67 17.95 -9.95
CA LEU A 35 -21.19 18.31 -11.26
C LEU A 35 -21.56 19.79 -11.29
N ALA A 36 -20.89 20.59 -12.11
CA ALA A 36 -21.22 21.99 -12.32
C ALA A 36 -21.12 22.34 -13.82
N ASN A 37 -22.14 23.01 -14.34
CA ASN A 37 -22.20 23.41 -15.76
C ASN A 37 -22.00 22.22 -16.73
N GLY A 38 -22.51 21.04 -16.42
CA GLY A 38 -22.38 19.84 -17.24
C GLY A 38 -20.97 19.22 -17.25
N LYS A 39 -20.06 19.71 -16.41
CA LYS A 39 -18.70 19.17 -16.28
C LYS A 39 -18.49 18.58 -14.89
N ARG A 40 -17.71 17.49 -14.84
CA ARG A 40 -17.28 16.88 -13.57
C ARG A 40 -16.00 17.55 -13.08
N TYR A 41 -15.98 17.89 -11.81
CA TYR A 41 -14.85 18.46 -11.10
C TYR A 41 -14.54 17.58 -9.88
N GLY A 42 -13.25 17.36 -9.61
CA GLY A 42 -12.81 16.71 -8.40
C GLY A 42 -12.31 17.74 -7.39
N THR A 43 -12.80 17.69 -6.16
CA THR A 43 -12.26 18.47 -5.04
C THR A 43 -11.60 17.54 -4.06
N ARG A 44 -10.30 17.79 -3.78
CA ARG A 44 -9.56 17.06 -2.77
C ARG A 44 -9.94 17.57 -1.39
N LEU A 45 -10.45 16.67 -0.57
CA LEU A 45 -10.76 16.94 0.83
C LEU A 45 -9.80 16.18 1.74
N THR A 46 -9.50 16.79 2.87
CA THR A 46 -8.73 16.16 3.93
C THR A 46 -9.71 15.66 5.00
N ALA A 47 -9.64 14.39 5.31
CA ALA A 47 -10.37 13.77 6.39
C ALA A 47 -9.39 13.32 7.48
N ALA A 48 -9.79 13.40 8.72
CA ALA A 48 -9.05 12.87 9.86
C ALA A 48 -9.91 11.84 10.58
N ILE A 49 -9.30 10.70 10.88
CA ILE A 49 -9.91 9.64 11.68
C ILE A 49 -9.20 9.64 13.02
N PRO A 50 -9.90 9.84 14.17
CA PRO A 50 -9.29 9.59 15.46
C PRO A 50 -8.89 8.12 15.54
N LEU A 51 -7.74 7.81 16.11
CA LEU A 51 -7.26 6.44 16.25
C LEU A 51 -7.80 5.75 17.51
N TYR A 52 -8.41 6.52 18.41
CA TYR A 52 -8.94 6.02 19.67
C TYR A 52 -10.36 6.54 19.91
N ASP A 53 -11.22 5.69 20.46
CA ASP A 53 -12.49 6.04 21.09
C ASP A 53 -12.38 5.68 22.57
N ARG A 54 -12.47 6.69 23.47
CA ARG A 54 -12.36 6.53 24.93
C ARG A 54 -11.16 5.64 25.35
N GLU A 55 -9.98 5.96 24.79
CA GLU A 55 -8.72 5.24 25.03
C GLU A 55 -8.64 3.83 24.40
N GLN A 56 -9.68 3.36 23.72
CA GLN A 56 -9.65 2.11 22.99
C GLN A 56 -9.27 2.35 21.52
N PRO A 57 -8.33 1.56 20.96
CA PRO A 57 -7.98 1.67 19.55
C PRO A 57 -9.19 1.32 18.67
N ILE A 58 -9.41 2.08 17.61
CA ILE A 58 -10.48 1.80 16.65
C ILE A 58 -10.02 0.92 15.49
N TRP A 59 -8.73 0.68 15.34
CA TRP A 59 -8.22 -0.22 14.30
C TRP A 59 -8.36 -1.69 14.69
N ILE A 60 -8.40 -2.51 13.66
CA ILE A 60 -8.45 -3.97 13.79
C ILE A 60 -7.05 -4.50 13.52
N GLU A 61 -6.50 -5.22 14.47
CA GLU A 61 -5.21 -5.90 14.34
C GLU A 61 -5.36 -7.30 13.75
N HIS A 62 -4.30 -7.79 13.15
CA HIS A 62 -4.21 -9.19 12.78
C HIS A 62 -4.27 -10.07 14.04
N PRO A 63 -4.86 -11.31 14.00
CA PRO A 63 -4.92 -12.20 15.16
C PRO A 63 -3.58 -12.50 15.84
N LEU A 64 -2.48 -12.43 15.11
CA LEU A 64 -1.12 -12.55 15.65
C LEU A 64 -0.56 -11.21 16.19
N GLY A 65 -1.41 -10.19 16.32
CA GLY A 65 -1.05 -8.87 16.84
C GLY A 65 0.04 -8.19 16.01
N ARG A 66 0.88 -7.41 16.69
CA ARG A 66 1.95 -6.63 16.07
C ARG A 66 3.01 -7.44 15.29
N TRP A 67 3.03 -8.76 15.46
CA TRP A 67 3.94 -9.63 14.72
C TRP A 67 3.69 -9.55 13.21
N ILE A 68 2.44 -9.29 12.83
CA ILE A 68 2.03 -8.89 11.48
C ILE A 68 1.82 -7.37 11.51
N ASP A 69 2.70 -6.62 10.89
CA ASP A 69 2.69 -5.14 10.89
C ASP A 69 1.60 -4.57 9.96
N ILE A 70 0.38 -5.09 10.08
CA ILE A 70 -0.79 -4.69 9.28
C ILE A 70 -1.99 -4.45 10.20
N VAL A 71 -2.72 -3.38 9.93
CA VAL A 71 -3.99 -3.07 10.58
C VAL A 71 -5.03 -2.60 9.55
N ALA A 72 -6.30 -2.83 9.86
CA ALA A 72 -7.42 -2.27 9.14
C ALA A 72 -8.09 -1.17 9.97
N ILE A 73 -8.36 -0.03 9.36
CA ILE A 73 -9.06 1.08 10.01
C ILE A 73 -10.43 1.22 9.36
N PRO A 74 -11.52 0.90 10.06
CA PRO A 74 -12.86 1.15 9.57
C PRO A 74 -13.12 2.65 9.50
N PHE A 75 -13.66 3.13 8.39
CA PHE A 75 -14.13 4.49 8.27
C PHE A 75 -15.33 4.56 7.35
N SER A 76 -16.10 5.62 7.45
CA SER A 76 -17.23 5.89 6.56
C SER A 76 -17.17 7.31 6.04
N LEU A 77 -17.59 7.48 4.80
CA LEU A 77 -17.76 8.79 4.19
C LEU A 77 -19.26 9.15 4.12
N PRO A 78 -19.60 10.45 4.16
CA PRO A 78 -20.98 10.88 4.04
C PRO A 78 -21.65 10.35 2.77
N SER A 79 -22.78 9.68 2.90
CA SER A 79 -23.51 9.03 1.80
C SER A 79 -24.21 10.01 0.86
N ASN A 80 -24.34 11.28 1.25
CA ASN A 80 -24.95 12.33 0.45
C ASN A 80 -24.00 13.05 -0.51
N ARG A 81 -22.80 12.49 -0.70
CA ARG A 81 -21.75 13.01 -1.58
C ARG A 81 -21.23 11.91 -2.49
N GLU A 82 -20.73 12.29 -3.67
CA GLU A 82 -20.11 11.36 -4.62
C GLU A 82 -18.58 11.36 -4.39
N TRP A 83 -18.02 10.19 -4.15
CA TRP A 83 -16.60 10.00 -3.86
C TRP A 83 -15.93 9.20 -4.96
N VAL A 84 -14.70 9.57 -5.28
CA VAL A 84 -13.83 8.69 -6.07
C VAL A 84 -13.06 7.81 -5.10
N ILE A 85 -13.49 6.58 -4.99
CA ILE A 85 -12.81 5.54 -4.21
C ILE A 85 -12.70 4.32 -5.11
N GLN A 86 -11.50 3.82 -5.24
CA GLN A 86 -11.23 2.57 -5.90
C GLN A 86 -10.41 1.69 -4.94
N ALA A 87 -11.00 0.60 -4.51
CA ALA A 87 -10.30 -0.35 -3.68
C ALA A 87 -9.22 -1.05 -4.51
N VAL A 88 -7.99 -1.08 -4.00
CA VAL A 88 -6.84 -1.62 -4.75
C VAL A 88 -7.00 -3.12 -5.06
N ASN A 89 -7.80 -3.84 -4.29
CA ASN A 89 -8.13 -5.25 -4.47
C ASN A 89 -9.38 -5.50 -5.33
N GLU A 90 -10.04 -4.46 -5.82
CA GLU A 90 -11.26 -4.52 -6.62
C GLU A 90 -11.11 -3.77 -7.95
N CYS A 91 -9.87 -3.52 -8.39
CA CYS A 91 -9.61 -2.87 -9.65
C CYS A 91 -9.86 -3.85 -10.79
N ASP A 92 -10.84 -3.57 -11.66
CA ASP A 92 -11.17 -4.40 -12.84
C ASP A 92 -10.02 -4.52 -13.84
N GLU A 93 -9.07 -3.60 -13.79
CA GLU A 93 -7.84 -3.65 -14.60
C GLU A 93 -6.88 -4.76 -14.15
N PHE A 94 -7.11 -5.36 -12.98
CA PHE A 94 -6.34 -6.47 -12.43
C PHE A 94 -6.97 -7.83 -12.78
N THR A 95 -7.37 -8.02 -14.02
CA THR A 95 -8.19 -9.17 -14.45
C THR A 95 -7.44 -10.48 -14.58
N ALA A 96 -6.13 -10.50 -14.65
CA ALA A 96 -5.34 -11.73 -14.62
C ALA A 96 -4.65 -11.86 -13.27
N SER A 97 -4.66 -13.05 -12.68
CA SER A 97 -3.97 -13.33 -11.42
C SER A 97 -2.45 -13.37 -11.65
N LEU A 98 -1.80 -12.20 -11.61
CA LEU A 98 -0.35 -12.18 -11.49
C LEU A 98 0.04 -12.67 -10.10
N VAL A 99 0.84 -13.71 -10.07
CA VAL A 99 1.49 -14.17 -8.85
C VAL A 99 2.85 -13.46 -8.75
N PRO A 100 3.17 -12.81 -7.63
CA PRO A 100 4.47 -12.20 -7.46
C PRO A 100 5.58 -13.23 -7.63
N ALA A 101 6.59 -12.91 -8.44
CA ALA A 101 7.78 -13.72 -8.64
C ALA A 101 9.03 -12.86 -8.56
N VAL A 102 10.16 -13.47 -8.17
CA VAL A 102 11.45 -12.77 -8.12
C VAL A 102 11.77 -12.13 -9.45
N SER A 103 12.35 -10.94 -9.41
CA SER A 103 12.69 -10.06 -10.53
C SER A 103 11.52 -9.33 -11.21
N MET A 104 10.27 -9.59 -10.84
CA MET A 104 9.15 -8.83 -11.40
C MET A 104 9.24 -7.35 -11.06
N ASP A 105 8.90 -6.51 -12.04
CA ASP A 105 8.70 -5.08 -11.81
C ASP A 105 7.59 -4.87 -10.78
N SER A 106 7.88 -4.04 -9.79
CA SER A 106 6.92 -3.65 -8.79
C SER A 106 6.97 -2.14 -8.53
N PHE A 107 5.93 -1.63 -7.88
CA PHE A 107 5.83 -0.22 -7.54
C PHE A 107 5.29 -0.06 -6.13
N VAL A 108 5.96 0.75 -5.33
CA VAL A 108 5.45 1.23 -4.05
C VAL A 108 4.81 2.60 -4.29
N VAL A 109 3.50 2.70 -4.05
CA VAL A 109 2.71 3.88 -4.44
C VAL A 109 2.33 4.66 -3.19
N GLY A 110 2.88 5.85 -3.01
CA GLY A 110 2.65 6.61 -1.78
C GLY A 110 3.23 8.01 -1.80
N PHE A 111 3.58 8.52 -0.61
CA PHE A 111 4.01 9.92 -0.40
C PHE A 111 5.36 9.95 0.34
N PRO A 112 6.49 9.66 -0.35
CA PRO A 112 7.80 9.65 0.28
C PRO A 112 8.10 11.00 0.93
N GLN A 113 8.41 11.00 2.23
CA GLN A 113 8.64 12.23 3.03
C GLN A 113 7.48 13.25 2.94
N GLY A 114 6.26 12.79 2.71
CA GLY A 114 5.10 13.66 2.50
C GLY A 114 5.05 14.36 1.14
N LEU A 115 5.99 14.06 0.24
CA LEU A 115 5.99 14.62 -1.12
C LEU A 115 4.83 14.05 -1.93
N ALA A 116 4.17 14.92 -2.67
CA ALA A 116 3.12 14.58 -3.61
C ALA A 116 3.50 15.00 -5.03
N GLY A 117 2.97 14.31 -6.00
CA GLY A 117 3.00 14.70 -7.39
C GLY A 117 2.06 15.90 -7.69
N PRO A 118 1.93 16.30 -8.96
CA PRO A 118 1.00 17.34 -9.37
C PRO A 118 -0.41 17.07 -8.87
N ASN A 119 -1.13 18.09 -8.44
CA ASN A 119 -2.49 18.00 -7.88
C ASN A 119 -2.61 17.06 -6.67
N GLY A 120 -1.48 16.78 -5.99
CA GLY A 120 -1.45 15.92 -4.81
C GLY A 120 -1.60 14.43 -5.11
N THR A 121 -1.26 13.99 -6.30
CA THR A 121 -1.21 12.57 -6.66
C THR A 121 -0.09 11.85 -5.93
N SER A 122 -0.24 10.53 -5.76
CA SER A 122 0.80 9.67 -5.20
C SER A 122 2.01 9.59 -6.14
N ILE A 123 3.17 9.32 -5.54
CA ILE A 123 4.42 9.05 -6.23
C ILE A 123 4.60 7.55 -6.37
N TRP A 124 4.90 7.10 -7.57
CA TRP A 124 5.16 5.70 -7.89
C TRP A 124 6.66 5.46 -7.84
N LYS A 125 7.11 4.77 -6.81
CA LYS A 125 8.51 4.36 -6.66
C LYS A 125 8.69 2.99 -7.30
N ARG A 126 9.48 2.93 -8.37
CA ARG A 126 9.83 1.64 -8.99
C ARG A 126 10.61 0.79 -7.99
N ALA A 127 10.31 -0.47 -8.00
CA ALA A 127 10.92 -1.53 -7.22
C ALA A 127 11.01 -2.80 -8.07
N SER A 128 11.68 -3.80 -7.57
CA SER A 128 11.59 -5.18 -8.05
C SER A 128 11.35 -6.14 -6.90
N VAL A 129 10.68 -7.24 -7.15
CA VAL A 129 10.55 -8.33 -6.18
C VAL A 129 11.92 -8.96 -5.99
N ALA A 130 12.46 -8.92 -4.77
CA ALA A 130 13.84 -9.26 -4.45
C ALA A 130 14.00 -10.57 -3.67
N SER A 131 12.92 -11.18 -3.20
CA SER A 131 12.92 -12.50 -2.57
C SER A 131 11.74 -13.31 -3.04
N GLU A 132 11.77 -14.61 -2.82
CA GLU A 132 10.69 -15.54 -3.15
C GLU A 132 9.42 -15.20 -2.33
N PRO A 133 8.32 -14.72 -2.94
CA PRO A 133 7.13 -14.33 -2.19
C PRO A 133 6.40 -15.49 -1.50
N GLU A 134 6.59 -16.71 -1.99
CA GLU A 134 6.02 -17.93 -1.41
C GLU A 134 6.75 -18.38 -0.14
N LEU A 135 7.95 -17.86 0.10
CA LEU A 135 8.77 -18.20 1.26
C LEU A 135 8.72 -17.08 2.29
N ASN A 136 8.44 -17.46 3.52
CA ASN A 136 8.43 -16.52 4.63
C ASN A 136 9.82 -15.94 4.87
N TYR A 137 9.96 -14.62 4.80
CA TYR A 137 11.17 -13.93 5.20
C TYR A 137 11.15 -13.69 6.72
N ASP A 138 12.21 -14.08 7.41
CA ASP A 138 12.31 -13.96 8.87
C ASP A 138 11.13 -14.64 9.62
N SER A 139 10.70 -15.81 9.10
CA SER A 139 9.55 -16.58 9.59
C SER A 139 8.20 -15.84 9.51
N ARG A 140 8.09 -14.75 8.77
CA ARG A 140 6.88 -13.94 8.57
C ARG A 140 6.43 -13.99 7.11
N PRO A 141 5.15 -13.84 6.82
CA PRO A 141 4.62 -13.79 5.45
C PRO A 141 5.00 -12.45 4.77
N ILE A 142 6.29 -12.26 4.60
CA ILE A 142 6.92 -11.06 4.03
C ILE A 142 7.75 -11.50 2.83
N PHE A 143 7.70 -10.75 1.76
CA PHE A 143 8.72 -10.77 0.71
C PHE A 143 9.48 -9.45 0.66
N LEU A 144 10.67 -9.47 0.09
CA LEU A 144 11.50 -8.30 -0.06
C LEU A 144 11.30 -7.64 -1.41
N VAL A 145 11.39 -6.33 -1.42
CA VAL A 145 11.44 -5.50 -2.64
C VAL A 145 12.70 -4.67 -2.64
N ASP A 146 13.43 -4.66 -3.76
CA ASP A 146 14.56 -3.76 -3.98
C ASP A 146 14.03 -2.40 -4.41
N THR A 147 14.18 -1.41 -3.54
CA THR A 147 13.68 -0.06 -3.80
C THR A 147 14.28 0.99 -2.89
N ALA A 148 14.66 2.12 -3.45
CA ALA A 148 15.14 3.30 -2.72
C ALA A 148 14.00 4.09 -2.07
N THR A 149 13.20 3.45 -1.21
CA THR A 149 12.12 4.14 -0.49
C THR A 149 12.65 5.12 0.57
N ARG A 150 11.77 5.96 1.05
CA ARG A 150 12.01 6.93 2.11
C ARG A 150 10.93 6.82 3.19
N SER A 151 11.19 7.42 4.34
CA SER A 151 10.19 7.60 5.40
C SER A 151 8.88 8.16 4.82
N GLY A 152 7.74 7.75 5.35
CA GLY A 152 6.41 8.13 4.87
C GLY A 152 5.82 7.19 3.80
N MET A 153 6.54 6.13 3.41
CA MET A 153 6.02 5.12 2.49
C MET A 153 5.36 3.93 3.19
N SER A 154 5.48 3.82 4.51
CA SER A 154 4.82 2.77 5.28
C SER A 154 3.30 2.81 5.08
N GLY A 155 2.67 1.65 4.88
CA GLY A 155 1.25 1.52 4.55
C GLY A 155 0.94 1.68 3.07
N SER A 156 1.92 1.99 2.23
CA SER A 156 1.74 2.09 0.79
C SER A 156 1.44 0.74 0.16
N PRO A 157 0.51 0.66 -0.83
CA PRO A 157 0.34 -0.55 -1.61
C PRO A 157 1.59 -0.84 -2.43
N VAL A 158 1.92 -2.12 -2.53
CA VAL A 158 2.90 -2.67 -3.46
C VAL A 158 2.13 -3.29 -4.61
N LEU A 159 2.35 -2.77 -5.81
CA LEU A 159 1.76 -3.26 -7.05
C LEU A 159 2.84 -3.96 -7.85
N ILE A 160 2.55 -5.15 -8.34
CA ILE A 160 3.38 -5.83 -9.35
C ILE A 160 2.84 -5.51 -10.73
N LYS A 161 3.73 -5.43 -11.70
CA LYS A 161 3.40 -5.11 -13.09
C LYS A 161 4.08 -6.07 -14.03
N ASP A 162 3.32 -6.61 -14.95
CA ASP A 162 3.81 -7.37 -16.09
C ASP A 162 3.28 -6.79 -17.39
N SER A 163 4.13 -6.74 -18.41
CA SER A 163 3.78 -6.20 -19.72
C SER A 163 4.26 -7.16 -20.80
N GLY A 164 3.33 -7.62 -21.63
CA GLY A 164 3.64 -8.58 -22.66
C GLY A 164 2.43 -9.30 -23.17
N ILE A 165 2.63 -10.54 -23.58
CA ILE A 165 1.57 -11.45 -24.01
C ILE A 165 1.16 -12.28 -22.79
N HIS A 166 -0.09 -12.14 -22.40
CA HIS A 166 -0.70 -12.97 -21.37
C HIS A 166 -1.45 -14.12 -22.01
N MET A 167 -1.15 -15.33 -21.59
CA MET A 167 -1.73 -16.57 -22.10
C MET A 167 -2.54 -17.25 -20.98
N PRO A 168 -3.84 -16.92 -20.83
CA PRO A 168 -4.66 -17.49 -19.75
C PRO A 168 -4.73 -19.01 -19.76
N SER A 169 -4.69 -19.62 -20.95
CA SER A 169 -4.65 -21.08 -21.15
C SER A 169 -3.26 -21.70 -20.95
N GLY A 170 -2.20 -20.88 -20.79
CA GLY A 170 -0.81 -21.33 -20.76
C GLY A 170 -0.18 -21.54 -22.13
N GLU A 171 -0.94 -21.44 -23.21
CA GLU A 171 -0.48 -21.56 -24.59
C GLU A 171 -0.93 -20.36 -25.42
N PHE A 172 -0.16 -20.03 -26.45
CA PHE A 172 -0.53 -18.97 -27.38
C PHE A 172 -1.74 -19.36 -28.19
N GLY A 173 -2.83 -18.61 -28.13
CA GLY A 173 -4.09 -18.90 -28.79
C GLY A 173 -5.02 -17.68 -28.87
N ASP A 174 -6.27 -17.93 -29.22
CA ASP A 174 -7.29 -16.90 -29.42
C ASP A 174 -7.64 -16.11 -28.10
N ASP A 175 -7.29 -16.68 -26.95
CA ASP A 175 -7.44 -16.06 -25.63
C ASP A 175 -6.20 -15.26 -25.19
N SER A 176 -5.15 -15.25 -26.02
CA SER A 176 -3.93 -14.50 -25.72
C SER A 176 -4.19 -13.00 -25.81
N ILE A 177 -3.78 -12.27 -24.75
CA ILE A 177 -3.96 -10.83 -24.63
C ILE A 177 -2.60 -10.16 -24.60
N PHE A 178 -2.37 -9.22 -25.52
CA PHE A 178 -1.22 -8.34 -25.46
C PHE A 178 -1.56 -7.07 -24.68
N GLY A 179 -0.85 -6.83 -23.57
CA GLY A 179 -1.15 -5.69 -22.73
C GLY A 179 -0.25 -5.56 -21.51
N THR A 180 -0.67 -4.72 -20.62
CA THR A 180 -0.07 -4.55 -19.28
C THR A 180 -1.07 -5.04 -18.24
N ASN A 181 -0.62 -5.91 -17.37
CA ASN A 181 -1.36 -6.36 -16.22
C ASN A 181 -0.72 -5.81 -14.94
N MET A 182 -1.53 -5.52 -13.93
CA MET A 182 -1.08 -4.96 -12.67
C MET A 182 -1.90 -5.55 -11.53
N ASN A 183 -1.24 -6.07 -10.49
CA ASN A 183 -1.92 -6.65 -9.35
C ASN A 183 -1.40 -6.08 -8.03
N PHE A 184 -2.28 -6.06 -7.04
CA PHE A 184 -1.89 -5.78 -5.66
C PHE A 184 -1.13 -6.97 -5.09
N ALA A 185 0.10 -6.74 -4.66
CA ALA A 185 0.98 -7.77 -4.13
C ALA A 185 1.13 -7.69 -2.61
N GLY A 186 0.90 -6.52 -2.01
CA GLY A 186 1.08 -6.39 -0.58
C GLY A 186 1.13 -4.96 -0.07
N VAL A 187 1.45 -4.80 1.20
CA VAL A 187 1.57 -3.50 1.90
C VAL A 187 3.01 -3.29 2.33
N TYR A 188 3.61 -2.21 1.90
CA TYR A 188 4.97 -1.84 2.25
C TYR A 188 5.08 -1.43 3.72
N SER A 189 6.04 -1.97 4.48
CA SER A 189 6.21 -1.66 5.91
C SER A 189 7.54 -1.00 6.29
N GLY A 190 8.34 -0.62 5.32
CA GLY A 190 9.62 0.01 5.60
C GLY A 190 10.81 -0.82 5.14
N ARG A 191 12.00 -0.33 5.42
CA ARG A 191 13.25 -1.01 5.06
C ARG A 191 13.52 -2.19 5.98
N VAL A 192 14.26 -3.15 5.44
CA VAL A 192 14.97 -4.12 6.24
C VAL A 192 16.14 -3.37 6.88
N ASP A 193 16.12 -3.28 8.18
CA ASP A 193 16.96 -2.49 9.09
C ASP A 193 18.14 -1.69 8.52
N ASP A 194 18.59 -0.68 9.28
CA ASP A 194 19.75 0.17 8.97
C ASP A 194 20.97 -0.67 8.58
N ASP A 195 21.01 -1.05 7.31
CA ASP A 195 22.16 -1.69 6.74
C ASP A 195 23.27 -0.63 6.56
N PRO A 196 24.35 -0.74 7.31
CA PRO A 196 25.51 0.15 7.16
C PRO A 196 26.10 0.12 5.75
N MET A 197 25.79 -0.94 4.97
CA MET A 197 26.28 -1.14 3.61
C MET A 197 25.35 -0.58 2.54
N GLY A 198 24.19 -0.04 2.92
CA GLY A 198 23.31 0.68 2.00
C GLY A 198 22.45 -0.19 1.09
N VAL A 199 22.24 -1.45 1.42
CA VAL A 199 21.28 -2.33 0.72
C VAL A 199 19.88 -1.76 0.85
N GLN A 200 19.26 -1.45 -0.28
CA GLN A 200 17.97 -0.74 -0.30
C GLN A 200 16.79 -1.72 -0.40
N LEU A 201 16.73 -2.69 0.51
CA LEU A 201 15.62 -3.63 0.58
C LEU A 201 14.51 -3.14 1.49
N GLY A 202 13.28 -3.36 1.05
CA GLY A 202 12.07 -3.07 1.82
C GLY A 202 11.24 -4.31 2.03
N ARG A 203 10.41 -4.32 3.09
CA ARG A 203 9.48 -5.39 3.43
C ARG A 203 8.11 -5.11 2.83
N ALA A 204 7.49 -6.15 2.23
CA ALA A 204 6.10 -6.14 1.78
C ALA A 204 5.37 -7.35 2.37
N TRP A 205 4.18 -7.08 2.98
CA TRP A 205 3.30 -8.07 3.59
C TRP A 205 2.23 -8.51 2.61
#